data_1054fb3342342031eedb5b8b2224bb95
#
_entry.id   1054fb3342342031eedb5b8b2224bb95
#
_cell.length_a   1.000
_cell.length_b   1.000
_cell.length_c   1.000
_cell.angle_alpha   90.00
_cell.angle_beta   90.00
_cell.angle_gamma   90.00
#
_symmetry.space_group_name_H-M   'P 1'
#
loop_
_entity.id
_entity.type
_entity.pdbx_description
1 polymer ?
#
loop_
_entity_poly.entity_id
_entity_poly.type
_entity_poly.pdbx_seq_one_letter_code
_entity_poly.pdbx_strand_id
1 'polypeptide(L)'
;MMAASAAVLLLSGCAGKAKRPELAYEERPVELLYSTGADRLDRRRWTDAIDYFREVERQHPYSEWSRRAILMTAYAHYEANAYADALSDAERFIQLYPGNPSAVYAYYLRAICYFEQIVDVGRDQASTEQALNALREVVQRFPNSEYAQDARLKIDMVNDQLAGKEMTIGRYYLREGQTLAAIGRFRSVIDRFQTTSHTPEALYRLVEAYLTVGLTEEAKRKGSVLGYNYPGDAWYGDAYKLLTSNNLRPAIEPRSPGAKRSYLQRLIQNKNDTLAPPGETRKPKGFVGGVLGL
;
A
#
# COMPACT_ATOMS: atom_id res chain seq x y z
N MET A 1 -12.51 70.71 -7.40
CA MET A 1 -12.40 69.71 -6.35
C MET A 1 -12.05 68.39 -7.03
N MET A 2 -10.76 68.04 -7.03
CA MET A 2 -10.26 66.75 -7.56
C MET A 2 -10.01 65.82 -6.37
N ALA A 3 -10.72 64.68 -6.35
CA ALA A 3 -10.49 63.62 -5.35
C ALA A 3 -9.48 62.64 -5.92
N ALA A 4 -8.31 62.54 -5.30
CA ALA A 4 -7.27 61.58 -5.62
C ALA A 4 -7.56 60.27 -4.85
N SER A 5 -7.89 59.21 -5.58
CA SER A 5 -8.02 57.85 -5.03
C SER A 5 -6.65 57.20 -4.93
N ALA A 6 -6.16 56.97 -3.73
CA ALA A 6 -4.94 56.20 -3.45
C ALA A 6 -5.25 54.71 -3.50
N ALA A 7 -4.71 54.00 -4.52
CA ALA A 7 -4.75 52.56 -4.62
C ALA A 7 -3.65 51.96 -3.72
N VAL A 8 -4.04 51.28 -2.63
CA VAL A 8 -3.15 50.52 -1.78
C VAL A 8 -2.93 49.14 -2.42
N LEU A 9 -1.76 48.92 -3.02
CA LEU A 9 -1.27 47.63 -3.48
C LEU A 9 -0.86 46.78 -2.30
N LEU A 10 -1.68 45.79 -1.93
CA LEU A 10 -1.32 44.74 -0.98
C LEU A 10 -0.38 43.75 -1.70
N LEU A 11 0.90 43.90 -1.47
CA LEU A 11 1.92 42.92 -1.81
C LEU A 11 1.78 41.73 -0.84
N SER A 12 1.08 40.68 -1.28
CA SER A 12 1.09 39.37 -0.64
C SER A 12 2.48 38.75 -0.84
N GLY A 13 3.39 39.02 0.07
CA GLY A 13 4.69 38.35 0.13
C GLY A 13 4.46 36.85 0.37
N CYS A 14 4.90 36.01 -0.57
CA CYS A 14 5.08 34.58 -0.31
C CYS A 14 6.05 34.43 0.88
N ALA A 15 5.52 34.13 2.05
CA ALA A 15 6.32 33.75 3.20
C ALA A 15 6.99 32.40 2.89
N GLY A 16 8.16 32.43 2.27
CA GLY A 16 9.03 31.28 2.20
C GLY A 16 9.23 30.74 3.60
N LYS A 17 9.07 29.42 3.82
CA LYS A 17 9.38 28.78 5.09
C LYS A 17 10.78 29.26 5.52
N ALA A 18 10.84 30.07 6.58
CA ALA A 18 12.13 30.51 7.14
C ALA A 18 12.93 29.24 7.47
N LYS A 19 14.12 29.11 6.87
CA LYS A 19 15.06 28.05 7.27
C LYS A 19 15.30 28.20 8.76
N ARG A 20 15.02 27.15 9.54
CA ARG A 20 15.39 27.14 10.96
C ARG A 20 16.90 27.32 11.06
N PRO A 21 17.41 28.04 12.05
CA PRO A 21 18.83 28.13 12.29
C PRO A 21 19.35 26.71 12.56
N GLU A 22 20.39 26.32 11.82
CA GLU A 22 21.12 25.08 12.11
C GLU A 22 21.63 25.15 13.54
N LEU A 23 21.75 23.96 14.19
CA LEU A 23 22.37 23.90 15.52
C LEU A 23 23.76 24.55 15.47
N ALA A 24 24.04 25.41 16.44
CA ALA A 24 25.36 26.02 16.55
C ALA A 24 26.44 24.94 16.61
N TYR A 25 27.53 25.10 15.82
CA TYR A 25 28.61 24.14 15.83
C TYR A 25 29.28 24.11 17.19
N GLU A 26 29.15 23.01 17.87
CA GLU A 26 29.81 22.65 19.11
C GLU A 26 30.26 21.22 18.98
N GLU A 27 31.53 20.96 19.03
CA GLU A 27 32.08 19.61 18.91
C GLU A 27 31.59 18.74 20.08
N ARG A 28 30.88 17.67 19.75
CA ARG A 28 30.28 16.75 20.71
C ARG A 28 30.59 15.31 20.37
N PRO A 29 30.75 14.44 21.38
CA PRO A 29 30.85 13.01 21.16
C PRO A 29 29.69 12.48 20.31
N VAL A 30 29.98 11.61 19.37
CA VAL A 30 29.01 11.08 18.42
C VAL A 30 27.88 10.34 19.11
N GLU A 31 28.17 9.59 20.16
CA GLU A 31 27.21 8.86 20.97
C GLU A 31 26.22 9.79 21.65
N LEU A 32 26.70 10.95 22.15
CA LEU A 32 25.84 11.95 22.78
C LEU A 32 24.89 12.61 21.78
N LEU A 33 25.38 12.96 20.61
CA LEU A 33 24.55 13.52 19.53
C LEU A 33 23.47 12.54 19.12
N TYR A 34 23.85 11.28 18.85
CA TYR A 34 22.94 10.25 18.41
C TYR A 34 21.89 9.92 19.49
N SER A 35 22.30 9.69 20.73
CA SER A 35 21.38 9.37 21.84
C SER A 35 20.42 10.52 22.13
N THR A 36 20.88 11.77 22.00
CA THR A 36 20.00 12.94 22.13
C THR A 36 18.96 12.97 21.01
N GLY A 37 19.36 12.69 19.76
CA GLY A 37 18.44 12.56 18.63
C GLY A 37 17.39 11.48 18.86
N ALA A 38 17.81 10.31 19.37
CA ALA A 38 16.91 9.20 19.69
C ALA A 38 15.92 9.58 20.81
N ASP A 39 16.37 10.25 21.89
CA ASP A 39 15.49 10.75 22.96
C ASP A 39 14.43 11.75 22.43
N ARG A 40 14.83 12.63 21.49
CA ARG A 40 13.89 13.55 20.83
C ARG A 40 12.86 12.81 19.98
N LEU A 41 13.28 11.77 19.28
CA LEU A 41 12.43 10.91 18.48
C LEU A 41 11.37 10.20 19.35
N ASP A 42 11.78 9.61 20.46
CA ASP A 42 10.88 8.93 21.40
C ASP A 42 9.83 9.89 22.00
N ARG A 43 10.22 11.15 22.20
CA ARG A 43 9.31 12.22 22.63
C ARG A 43 8.48 12.83 21.50
N ARG A 44 8.50 12.26 20.31
CA ARG A 44 7.82 12.75 19.10
C ARG A 44 8.21 14.17 18.70
N ARG A 45 9.42 14.60 19.06
CA ARG A 45 9.99 15.89 18.66
C ARG A 45 10.77 15.69 17.37
N TRP A 46 10.06 15.36 16.31
CA TRP A 46 10.62 14.89 15.03
C TRP A 46 11.66 15.85 14.46
N THR A 47 11.33 17.14 14.44
CA THR A 47 12.22 18.16 13.88
C THR A 47 13.53 18.28 14.67
N ASP A 48 13.43 18.25 16.00
CA ASP A 48 14.63 18.32 16.83
C ASP A 48 15.48 17.05 16.67
N ALA A 49 14.86 15.88 16.55
CA ALA A 49 15.57 14.64 16.30
C ALA A 49 16.34 14.69 14.97
N ILE A 50 15.70 15.20 13.90
CA ILE A 50 16.31 15.39 12.59
C ILE A 50 17.55 16.30 12.68
N ASP A 51 17.45 17.41 13.43
CA ASP A 51 18.56 18.34 13.59
C ASP A 51 19.76 17.66 14.27
N TYR A 52 19.53 16.84 15.31
CA TYR A 52 20.60 16.09 15.98
C TYR A 52 21.18 14.98 15.10
N PHE A 53 20.38 14.23 14.36
CA PHE A 53 20.90 13.20 13.45
C PHE A 53 21.71 13.81 12.29
N ARG A 54 21.30 14.96 11.75
CA ARG A 54 22.07 15.70 10.75
C ARG A 54 23.39 16.21 11.32
N GLU A 55 23.39 16.59 12.60
CA GLU A 55 24.60 17.01 13.28
C GLU A 55 25.59 15.84 13.45
N VAL A 56 25.10 14.61 13.73
CA VAL A 56 25.93 13.40 13.70
C VAL A 56 26.63 13.24 12.34
N GLU A 57 25.88 13.40 11.25
CA GLU A 57 26.42 13.29 9.89
C GLU A 57 27.44 14.39 9.61
N ARG A 58 27.17 15.61 10.03
CA ARG A 58 28.05 16.77 9.83
C ARG A 58 29.36 16.66 10.56
N GLN A 59 29.37 16.24 11.85
CA GLN A 59 30.55 16.16 12.68
C GLN A 59 31.34 14.86 12.48
N HIS A 60 30.67 13.75 12.18
CA HIS A 60 31.26 12.41 12.12
C HIS A 60 30.86 11.65 10.85
N PRO A 61 31.11 12.18 9.63
CA PRO A 61 30.54 11.68 8.36
C PRO A 61 30.93 10.23 8.02
N TYR A 62 32.08 9.77 8.49
CA TYR A 62 32.60 8.42 8.19
C TYR A 62 32.32 7.40 9.28
N SER A 63 31.63 7.78 10.34
CA SER A 63 31.32 6.91 11.47
C SER A 63 30.18 5.94 11.13
N GLU A 64 30.10 4.85 11.89
CA GLU A 64 28.93 3.97 11.83
C GLU A 64 27.66 4.67 12.30
N TRP A 65 27.81 5.60 13.23
CA TRP A 65 26.71 6.42 13.72
C TRP A 65 26.13 7.34 12.64
N SER A 66 26.96 7.85 11.72
CA SER A 66 26.49 8.65 10.59
C SER A 66 25.55 7.83 9.68
N ARG A 67 25.92 6.58 9.36
CA ARG A 67 25.04 5.69 8.58
C ARG A 67 23.71 5.45 9.27
N ARG A 68 23.74 5.19 10.58
CA ARG A 68 22.51 5.03 11.38
C ARG A 68 21.72 6.34 11.44
N ALA A 69 22.38 7.48 11.59
CA ALA A 69 21.73 8.79 11.67
C ALA A 69 20.98 9.16 10.38
N ILE A 70 21.54 8.87 9.20
CA ILE A 70 20.83 9.07 7.91
C ILE A 70 19.50 8.28 7.90
N LEU A 71 19.56 7.05 8.33
CA LEU A 71 18.39 6.19 8.34
C LEU A 71 17.34 6.64 9.37
N MET A 72 17.80 7.11 10.53
CA MET A 72 16.92 7.67 11.56
C MET A 72 16.34 9.03 11.17
N THR A 73 17.05 9.82 10.37
CA THR A 73 16.52 11.05 9.76
C THR A 73 15.36 10.73 8.82
N ALA A 74 15.53 9.73 7.93
CA ALA A 74 14.46 9.26 7.06
C ALA A 74 13.23 8.78 7.86
N TYR A 75 13.46 8.03 8.93
CA TYR A 75 12.38 7.58 9.82
C TYR A 75 11.70 8.74 10.55
N ALA A 76 12.46 9.72 11.04
CA ALA A 76 11.89 10.90 11.70
C ALA A 76 11.03 11.75 10.75
N HIS A 77 11.45 11.89 9.49
CA HIS A 77 10.63 12.52 8.45
C HIS A 77 9.34 11.74 8.17
N TYR A 78 9.42 10.40 8.10
CA TYR A 78 8.23 9.55 7.96
C TYR A 78 7.24 9.74 9.11
N GLU A 79 7.73 9.71 10.37
CA GLU A 79 6.90 9.92 11.56
C GLU A 79 6.28 11.34 11.61
N ALA A 80 6.95 12.32 11.01
CA ALA A 80 6.45 13.68 10.85
C ALA A 80 5.46 13.83 9.66
N ASN A 81 5.14 12.74 8.94
CA ASN A 81 4.38 12.74 7.69
C ASN A 81 5.02 13.60 6.57
N ALA A 82 6.31 13.89 6.66
CA ALA A 82 7.10 14.58 5.63
C ALA A 82 7.63 13.54 4.61
N TYR A 83 6.71 12.86 3.91
CA TYR A 83 7.04 11.70 3.07
C TYR A 83 8.03 12.00 1.96
N ALA A 84 8.01 13.21 1.37
CA ALA A 84 8.95 13.60 0.33
C ALA A 84 10.41 13.66 0.85
N ASP A 85 10.59 14.21 2.06
CA ASP A 85 11.90 14.28 2.71
C ASP A 85 12.35 12.87 3.15
N ALA A 86 11.44 12.08 3.70
CA ALA A 86 11.71 10.67 4.07
C ALA A 86 12.15 9.83 2.86
N LEU A 87 11.50 9.99 1.70
CA LEU A 87 11.88 9.35 0.44
C LEU A 87 13.29 9.73 0.02
N SER A 88 13.60 11.04 0.03
CA SER A 88 14.91 11.55 -0.34
C SER A 88 16.03 10.97 0.53
N ASP A 89 15.84 10.94 1.86
CA ASP A 89 16.85 10.40 2.78
C ASP A 89 16.97 8.87 2.66
N ALA A 90 15.86 8.14 2.47
CA ALA A 90 15.89 6.70 2.25
C ALA A 90 16.63 6.35 0.94
N GLU A 91 16.35 7.05 -0.15
CA GLU A 91 17.03 6.87 -1.43
C GLU A 91 18.52 7.21 -1.33
N ARG A 92 18.87 8.28 -0.64
CA ARG A 92 20.27 8.64 -0.35
C ARG A 92 20.98 7.52 0.40
N PHE A 93 20.35 6.93 1.42
CA PHE A 93 20.92 5.79 2.13
C PHE A 93 21.16 4.58 1.21
N ILE A 94 20.18 4.24 0.38
CA ILE A 94 20.27 3.11 -0.56
C ILE A 94 21.42 3.32 -1.55
N GLN A 95 21.59 4.54 -2.05
CA GLN A 95 22.66 4.87 -3.00
C GLN A 95 24.04 4.83 -2.37
N LEU A 96 24.19 5.36 -1.15
CA LEU A 96 25.48 5.41 -0.46
C LEU A 96 25.89 4.06 0.13
N TYR A 97 24.94 3.25 0.58
CA TYR A 97 25.20 2.02 1.35
C TYR A 97 24.38 0.81 0.86
N PRO A 98 24.45 0.45 -0.44
CA PRO A 98 23.59 -0.59 -1.01
C PRO A 98 23.83 -1.99 -0.41
N GLY A 99 25.03 -2.27 0.09
CA GLY A 99 25.42 -3.52 0.73
C GLY A 99 25.27 -3.54 2.25
N ASN A 100 24.74 -2.47 2.85
CA ASN A 100 24.56 -2.42 4.30
C ASN A 100 23.40 -3.33 4.74
N PRO A 101 23.51 -4.10 5.84
CA PRO A 101 22.39 -4.90 6.35
C PRO A 101 21.11 -4.11 6.60
N SER A 102 21.22 -2.83 6.98
CA SER A 102 20.09 -1.94 7.20
C SER A 102 19.47 -1.38 5.89
N ALA A 103 20.03 -1.69 4.72
CA ALA A 103 19.47 -1.24 3.45
C ALA A 103 18.05 -1.82 3.23
N VAL A 104 17.77 -3.01 3.74
CA VAL A 104 16.43 -3.60 3.69
C VAL A 104 15.38 -2.67 4.30
N TYR A 105 15.72 -2.03 5.42
CA TYR A 105 14.82 -1.07 6.06
C TYR A 105 14.65 0.20 5.23
N ALA A 106 15.70 0.71 4.62
CA ALA A 106 15.61 1.89 3.74
C ALA A 106 14.69 1.62 2.53
N TYR A 107 14.82 0.45 1.90
CA TYR A 107 13.91 0.02 0.82
C TYR A 107 12.46 -0.07 1.30
N TYR A 108 12.26 -0.65 2.48
CA TYR A 108 10.93 -0.76 3.08
C TYR A 108 10.34 0.61 3.42
N LEU A 109 11.12 1.50 4.06
CA LEU A 109 10.68 2.85 4.42
C LEU A 109 10.28 3.66 3.18
N ARG A 110 11.05 3.55 2.10
CA ARG A 110 10.70 4.14 0.80
C ARG A 110 9.34 3.61 0.30
N ALA A 111 9.14 2.29 0.37
CA ALA A 111 7.90 1.68 -0.08
C ALA A 111 6.69 2.10 0.77
N ILE A 112 6.87 2.22 2.08
CA ILE A 112 5.81 2.68 2.99
C ILE A 112 5.49 4.16 2.75
N CYS A 113 6.49 5.01 2.50
CA CYS A 113 6.23 6.40 2.17
C CYS A 113 5.36 6.56 0.92
N TYR A 114 5.55 5.74 -0.12
CA TYR A 114 4.65 5.72 -1.28
C TYR A 114 3.28 5.16 -0.93
N PHE A 115 3.22 4.12 -0.10
CA PHE A 115 1.96 3.50 0.31
C PHE A 115 1.07 4.46 1.11
N GLU A 116 1.63 5.19 2.07
CA GLU A 116 0.88 6.14 2.92
C GLU A 116 0.38 7.37 2.12
N GLN A 117 0.97 7.65 0.97
CA GLN A 117 0.53 8.72 0.07
C GLN A 117 -0.64 8.31 -0.83
N ILE A 118 -1.09 7.06 -0.80
CA ILE A 118 -2.27 6.62 -1.55
C ILE A 118 -3.52 7.17 -0.85
N VAL A 119 -4.08 8.26 -1.38
CA VAL A 119 -5.33 8.85 -0.86
C VAL A 119 -6.55 8.08 -1.36
N ASP A 120 -6.56 7.74 -2.64
CA ASP A 120 -7.64 7.00 -3.30
C ASP A 120 -7.05 6.18 -4.46
N VAL A 121 -7.05 4.87 -4.29
CA VAL A 121 -6.60 3.91 -5.32
C VAL A 121 -7.34 4.12 -6.66
N GLY A 122 -8.55 4.67 -6.59
CA GLY A 122 -9.36 4.97 -7.75
C GLY A 122 -8.94 6.21 -8.53
N ARG A 123 -8.37 7.20 -7.88
CA ARG A 123 -8.02 8.50 -8.47
C ARG A 123 -6.56 8.60 -8.86
N ASP A 124 -5.68 8.08 -8.03
CA ASP A 124 -4.23 8.25 -8.19
C ASP A 124 -3.55 6.92 -8.54
N GLN A 125 -3.65 6.55 -9.81
CA GLN A 125 -3.04 5.31 -10.31
C GLN A 125 -1.51 5.38 -10.29
N ALA A 126 -0.92 6.56 -10.51
CA ALA A 126 0.53 6.71 -10.55
C ALA A 126 1.16 6.44 -9.17
N SER A 127 0.64 7.05 -8.10
CA SER A 127 1.11 6.84 -6.73
C SER A 127 0.90 5.38 -6.30
N THR A 128 -0.24 4.78 -6.68
CA THR A 128 -0.53 3.37 -6.40
C THR A 128 0.47 2.43 -7.09
N GLU A 129 0.81 2.71 -8.36
CA GLU A 129 1.80 1.91 -9.09
C GLU A 129 3.21 2.07 -8.50
N GLN A 130 3.60 3.28 -8.08
CA GLN A 130 4.87 3.53 -7.40
C GLN A 130 4.96 2.73 -6.10
N ALA A 131 3.92 2.77 -5.28
CA ALA A 131 3.85 1.99 -4.04
C ALA A 131 3.97 0.48 -4.31
N LEU A 132 3.20 -0.05 -5.26
CA LEU A 132 3.26 -1.47 -5.63
C LEU A 132 4.64 -1.88 -6.13
N ASN A 133 5.28 -1.06 -6.96
CA ASN A 133 6.61 -1.36 -7.48
C ASN A 133 7.65 -1.35 -6.37
N ALA A 134 7.62 -0.36 -5.48
CA ALA A 134 8.53 -0.29 -4.33
C ALA A 134 8.31 -1.44 -3.34
N LEU A 135 7.06 -1.81 -3.04
CA LEU A 135 6.75 -2.96 -2.18
C LEU A 135 7.21 -4.29 -2.81
N ARG A 136 6.99 -4.47 -4.11
CA ARG A 136 7.47 -5.65 -4.84
C ARG A 136 9.00 -5.74 -4.84
N GLU A 137 9.69 -4.62 -4.95
CA GLU A 137 11.16 -4.58 -4.88
C GLU A 137 11.65 -5.06 -3.52
N VAL A 138 11.02 -4.68 -2.40
CA VAL A 138 11.34 -5.21 -1.07
C VAL A 138 11.19 -6.72 -1.03
N VAL A 139 10.07 -7.25 -1.54
CA VAL A 139 9.80 -8.69 -1.55
C VAL A 139 10.80 -9.47 -2.41
N GLN A 140 11.21 -8.91 -3.55
CA GLN A 140 12.15 -9.56 -4.48
C GLN A 140 13.57 -9.55 -3.95
N ARG A 141 14.04 -8.43 -3.41
CA ARG A 141 15.42 -8.29 -2.92
C ARG A 141 15.65 -8.98 -1.58
N PHE A 142 14.63 -8.99 -0.71
CA PHE A 142 14.75 -9.43 0.68
C PHE A 142 13.65 -10.41 1.08
N PRO A 143 13.44 -11.52 0.36
CA PRO A 143 12.24 -12.37 0.46
C PRO A 143 12.00 -12.97 1.85
N ASN A 144 13.05 -13.13 2.64
CA ASN A 144 13.02 -13.78 3.97
C ASN A 144 12.96 -12.76 5.13
N SER A 145 12.94 -11.46 4.84
CA SER A 145 12.85 -10.43 5.88
C SER A 145 11.41 -10.27 6.40
N GLU A 146 11.27 -9.82 7.63
CA GLU A 146 9.99 -9.41 8.20
C GLU A 146 9.34 -8.27 7.41
N TYR A 147 10.16 -7.36 6.85
CA TYR A 147 9.71 -6.31 5.95
C TYR A 147 9.04 -6.83 4.68
N ALA A 148 9.56 -7.92 4.11
CA ALA A 148 8.94 -8.55 2.95
C ALA A 148 7.60 -9.21 3.30
N GLN A 149 7.43 -9.70 4.53
CA GLN A 149 6.15 -10.25 4.97
C GLN A 149 5.09 -9.15 5.05
N ASP A 150 5.41 -8.01 5.68
CA ASP A 150 4.52 -6.86 5.75
C ASP A 150 4.26 -6.26 4.36
N ALA A 151 5.29 -6.14 3.52
CA ALA A 151 5.14 -5.66 2.15
C ALA A 151 4.17 -6.53 1.32
N ARG A 152 4.17 -7.87 1.50
CA ARG A 152 3.18 -8.76 0.85
C ARG A 152 1.75 -8.44 1.30
N LEU A 153 1.54 -8.21 2.60
CA LEU A 153 0.22 -7.83 3.11
C LEU A 153 -0.27 -6.52 2.50
N LYS A 154 0.62 -5.51 2.41
CA LYS A 154 0.28 -4.22 1.80
C LYS A 154 0.00 -4.34 0.29
N ILE A 155 0.75 -5.17 -0.43
CA ILE A 155 0.47 -5.50 -1.84
C ILE A 155 -0.93 -6.12 -1.98
N ASP A 156 -1.28 -7.08 -1.13
CA ASP A 156 -2.60 -7.72 -1.14
C ASP A 156 -3.71 -6.68 -0.87
N MET A 157 -3.51 -5.75 0.08
CA MET A 157 -4.46 -4.67 0.37
C MET A 157 -4.69 -3.74 -0.83
N VAL A 158 -3.61 -3.31 -1.48
CA VAL A 158 -3.70 -2.43 -2.66
C VAL A 158 -4.38 -3.16 -3.82
N ASN A 159 -4.04 -4.42 -4.06
CA ASN A 159 -4.67 -5.23 -5.10
C ASN A 159 -6.17 -5.41 -4.85
N ASP A 160 -6.59 -5.61 -3.60
CA ASP A 160 -8.01 -5.74 -3.25
C ASP A 160 -8.79 -4.44 -3.53
N GLN A 161 -8.21 -3.29 -3.21
CA GLN A 161 -8.81 -1.99 -3.52
C GLN A 161 -8.90 -1.73 -5.04
N LEU A 162 -7.85 -2.08 -5.81
CA LEU A 162 -7.85 -1.98 -7.27
C LEU A 162 -8.92 -2.89 -7.88
N ALA A 163 -9.04 -4.12 -7.40
CA ALA A 163 -10.09 -5.04 -7.82
C ALA A 163 -11.48 -4.48 -7.51
N GLY A 164 -11.69 -3.93 -6.31
CA GLY A 164 -12.94 -3.30 -5.90
C GLY A 164 -13.35 -2.14 -6.82
N LYS A 165 -12.39 -1.34 -7.28
CA LYS A 165 -12.62 -0.29 -8.29
C LYS A 165 -13.11 -0.87 -9.61
N GLU A 166 -12.39 -1.88 -10.16
CA GLU A 166 -12.80 -2.54 -11.42
C GLU A 166 -14.20 -3.15 -11.29
N MET A 167 -14.50 -3.76 -10.13
CA MET A 167 -15.84 -4.30 -9.84
C MET A 167 -16.91 -3.19 -9.83
N THR A 168 -16.63 -2.05 -9.24
CA THR A 168 -17.57 -0.92 -9.19
C THR A 168 -17.88 -0.38 -10.59
N ILE A 169 -16.86 -0.23 -11.43
CA ILE A 169 -17.01 0.20 -12.82
C ILE A 169 -17.76 -0.87 -13.63
N GLY A 170 -17.39 -2.14 -13.45
CA GLY A 170 -18.06 -3.26 -14.13
C GLY A 170 -19.54 -3.34 -13.80
N ARG A 171 -19.93 -3.22 -12.52
CA ARG A 171 -21.33 -3.18 -12.08
C ARG A 171 -22.08 -1.98 -12.65
N TYR A 172 -21.43 -0.82 -12.77
CA TYR A 172 -22.01 0.35 -13.41
C TYR A 172 -22.34 0.06 -14.88
N TYR A 173 -21.39 -0.42 -15.67
CA TYR A 173 -21.60 -0.77 -17.08
C TYR A 173 -22.69 -1.82 -17.27
N LEU A 174 -22.77 -2.81 -16.37
CA LEU A 174 -23.80 -3.84 -16.45
C LEU A 174 -25.21 -3.26 -16.24
N ARG A 175 -25.38 -2.33 -15.30
CA ARG A 175 -26.64 -1.59 -15.08
C ARG A 175 -27.04 -0.72 -16.26
N GLU A 176 -26.08 -0.11 -16.93
CA GLU A 176 -26.31 0.72 -18.12
C GLU A 176 -26.52 -0.11 -19.41
N GLY A 177 -26.58 -1.46 -19.31
CA GLY A 177 -26.74 -2.35 -20.45
C GLY A 177 -25.49 -2.48 -21.34
N GLN A 178 -24.37 -1.90 -20.94
CA GLN A 178 -23.11 -1.96 -21.66
C GLN A 178 -22.33 -3.25 -21.32
N THR A 179 -22.93 -4.39 -21.64
CA THR A 179 -22.46 -5.72 -21.19
C THR A 179 -21.02 -6.05 -21.63
N LEU A 180 -20.62 -5.67 -22.86
CA LEU A 180 -19.27 -5.93 -23.34
C LEU A 180 -18.20 -5.11 -22.55
N ALA A 181 -18.52 -3.87 -22.19
CA ALA A 181 -17.63 -3.06 -21.35
C ALA A 181 -17.54 -3.64 -19.94
N ALA A 182 -18.65 -4.11 -19.37
CA ALA A 182 -18.66 -4.80 -18.08
C ALA A 182 -17.78 -6.07 -18.09
N ILE A 183 -17.89 -6.90 -19.13
CA ILE A 183 -17.04 -8.08 -19.31
C ILE A 183 -15.55 -7.71 -19.25
N GLY A 184 -15.15 -6.64 -19.94
CA GLY A 184 -13.75 -6.16 -19.90
C GLY A 184 -13.27 -5.85 -18.48
N ARG A 185 -14.12 -5.19 -17.68
CA ARG A 185 -13.79 -4.85 -16.28
C ARG A 185 -13.70 -6.07 -15.37
N PHE A 186 -14.69 -6.96 -15.43
CA PHE A 186 -14.66 -8.18 -14.61
C PHE A 186 -13.52 -9.13 -15.02
N ARG A 187 -13.17 -9.19 -16.32
CA ARG A 187 -11.98 -9.92 -16.76
C ARG A 187 -10.69 -9.35 -16.17
N SER A 188 -10.56 -8.01 -16.11
CA SER A 188 -9.41 -7.36 -15.48
C SER A 188 -9.21 -7.83 -14.03
N VAL A 189 -10.29 -8.04 -13.26
CA VAL A 189 -10.20 -8.61 -11.90
C VAL A 189 -9.64 -10.03 -11.93
N ILE A 190 -10.15 -10.88 -12.81
CA ILE A 190 -9.71 -12.28 -12.90
C ILE A 190 -8.28 -12.40 -13.40
N ASP A 191 -7.86 -11.55 -14.35
CA ASP A 191 -6.54 -11.64 -14.97
C ASP A 191 -5.42 -11.01 -14.11
N ARG A 192 -5.73 -9.95 -13.35
CA ARG A 192 -4.74 -9.16 -12.62
C ARG A 192 -4.81 -9.30 -11.09
N PHE A 193 -5.97 -9.63 -10.53
CA PHE A 193 -6.25 -9.58 -9.10
C PHE A 193 -6.90 -10.87 -8.57
N GLN A 194 -6.44 -12.03 -9.04
CA GLN A 194 -7.04 -13.35 -8.78
C GLN A 194 -7.13 -13.73 -7.30
N THR A 195 -6.26 -13.17 -6.46
CA THR A 195 -6.17 -13.51 -5.03
C THR A 195 -7.03 -12.63 -4.13
N THR A 196 -7.76 -11.67 -4.72
CA THR A 196 -8.58 -10.72 -3.98
C THR A 196 -9.94 -11.30 -3.57
N SER A 197 -10.58 -10.68 -2.59
CA SER A 197 -11.92 -11.03 -2.12
C SER A 197 -13.00 -10.83 -3.21
N HIS A 198 -12.71 -10.05 -4.23
CA HIS A 198 -13.60 -9.72 -5.34
C HIS A 198 -13.70 -10.79 -6.43
N THR A 199 -12.77 -11.75 -6.47
CA THR A 199 -12.68 -12.78 -7.52
C THR A 199 -13.93 -13.63 -7.66
N PRO A 200 -14.59 -14.13 -6.57
CA PRO A 200 -15.81 -14.92 -6.70
C PRO A 200 -16.97 -14.13 -7.34
N GLU A 201 -17.16 -12.87 -6.92
CA GLU A 201 -18.18 -12.01 -7.53
C GLU A 201 -17.88 -11.74 -9.00
N ALA A 202 -16.62 -11.44 -9.35
CA ALA A 202 -16.22 -11.17 -10.73
C ALA A 202 -16.50 -12.36 -11.65
N LEU A 203 -16.23 -13.58 -11.19
CA LEU A 203 -16.57 -14.81 -11.92
C LEU A 203 -18.07 -14.96 -12.12
N TYR A 204 -18.88 -14.72 -11.08
CA TYR A 204 -20.32 -14.73 -11.18
C TYR A 204 -20.86 -13.70 -12.17
N ARG A 205 -20.38 -12.44 -12.08
CA ARG A 205 -20.78 -11.38 -13.01
C ARG A 205 -20.39 -11.66 -14.46
N LEU A 206 -19.29 -12.37 -14.66
CA LEU A 206 -18.93 -12.86 -16.00
C LEU A 206 -19.89 -13.94 -16.50
N VAL A 207 -20.36 -14.84 -15.63
CA VAL A 207 -21.40 -15.82 -16.00
C VAL A 207 -22.65 -15.09 -16.46
N GLU A 208 -23.15 -14.14 -15.67
CA GLU A 208 -24.32 -13.32 -15.98
C GLU A 208 -24.16 -12.57 -17.32
N ALA A 209 -23.04 -11.87 -17.47
CA ALA A 209 -22.76 -11.07 -18.67
C ALA A 209 -22.59 -11.93 -19.92
N TYR A 210 -21.93 -13.07 -19.84
CA TYR A 210 -21.77 -13.98 -20.99
C TYR A 210 -23.10 -14.62 -21.41
N LEU A 211 -23.97 -14.97 -20.48
CA LEU A 211 -25.31 -15.45 -20.81
C LEU A 211 -26.14 -14.36 -21.52
N THR A 212 -26.04 -13.11 -21.05
CA THR A 212 -26.75 -11.97 -21.66
C THR A 212 -26.33 -11.75 -23.13
N VAL A 213 -25.06 -11.97 -23.48
CA VAL A 213 -24.59 -11.83 -24.87
C VAL A 213 -24.61 -13.15 -25.66
N GLY A 214 -25.16 -14.23 -25.09
CA GLY A 214 -25.31 -15.53 -25.76
C GLY A 214 -24.06 -16.40 -25.82
N LEU A 215 -22.98 -16.03 -25.09
CA LEU A 215 -21.74 -16.79 -25.00
C LEU A 215 -21.80 -17.89 -23.94
N THR A 216 -22.68 -18.89 -24.16
CA THR A 216 -23.03 -19.92 -23.18
C THR A 216 -21.85 -20.79 -22.75
N GLU A 217 -20.93 -21.13 -23.64
CA GLU A 217 -19.75 -21.92 -23.30
C GLU A 217 -18.77 -21.15 -22.40
N GLU A 218 -18.61 -19.83 -22.62
CA GLU A 218 -17.80 -18.98 -21.75
C GLU A 218 -18.44 -18.85 -20.35
N ALA A 219 -19.78 -18.68 -20.30
CA ALA A 219 -20.51 -18.65 -19.05
C ALA A 219 -20.30 -19.95 -18.25
N LYS A 220 -20.46 -21.11 -18.92
CA LYS A 220 -20.22 -22.42 -18.31
C LYS A 220 -18.79 -22.59 -17.80
N ARG A 221 -17.79 -22.15 -18.60
CA ARG A 221 -16.37 -22.18 -18.19
C ARG A 221 -16.13 -21.35 -16.92
N LYS A 222 -16.65 -20.11 -16.86
CA LYS A 222 -16.48 -19.26 -15.67
C LYS A 222 -17.20 -19.79 -14.46
N GLY A 223 -18.42 -20.35 -14.63
CA GLY A 223 -19.12 -21.09 -13.59
C GLY A 223 -18.37 -22.30 -13.06
N SER A 224 -17.71 -23.06 -13.96
CA SER A 224 -16.88 -24.20 -13.56
C SER A 224 -15.64 -23.78 -12.77
N VAL A 225 -14.99 -22.70 -13.17
CA VAL A 225 -13.85 -22.12 -12.44
C VAL A 225 -14.29 -21.65 -11.04
N LEU A 226 -15.44 -20.98 -10.96
CA LEU A 226 -16.02 -20.53 -9.69
C LEU A 226 -16.35 -21.72 -8.77
N GLY A 227 -16.99 -22.76 -9.30
CA GLY A 227 -17.33 -23.97 -8.54
C GLY A 227 -16.12 -24.77 -8.08
N TYR A 228 -15.05 -24.82 -8.88
CA TYR A 228 -13.83 -25.52 -8.51
C TYR A 228 -13.08 -24.82 -7.37
N ASN A 229 -12.90 -23.49 -7.47
CA ASN A 229 -12.11 -22.73 -6.52
C ASN A 229 -12.93 -22.31 -5.28
N TYR A 230 -14.22 -22.05 -5.43
CA TYR A 230 -15.09 -21.46 -4.40
C TYR A 230 -16.40 -22.23 -4.22
N PRO A 231 -16.39 -23.56 -4.03
CA PRO A 231 -17.59 -24.40 -4.05
C PRO A 231 -18.59 -24.13 -2.91
N GLY A 232 -18.16 -23.44 -1.86
CA GLY A 232 -19.01 -23.05 -0.71
C GLY A 232 -19.36 -21.56 -0.66
N ASP A 233 -19.01 -20.81 -1.70
CA ASP A 233 -19.29 -19.39 -1.77
C ASP A 233 -20.73 -19.14 -2.25
N ALA A 234 -21.36 -18.07 -1.73
CA ALA A 234 -22.73 -17.68 -2.12
C ALA A 234 -22.81 -17.37 -3.63
N TRP A 235 -21.78 -16.72 -4.18
CA TRP A 235 -21.71 -16.40 -5.61
C TRP A 235 -21.71 -17.65 -6.49
N TYR A 236 -21.12 -18.77 -6.00
CA TYR A 236 -21.24 -20.02 -6.74
C TYR A 236 -22.65 -20.60 -6.70
N GLY A 237 -23.33 -20.51 -5.55
CA GLY A 237 -24.72 -20.92 -5.44
C GLY A 237 -25.63 -20.20 -6.42
N ASP A 238 -25.43 -18.91 -6.59
CA ASP A 238 -26.21 -18.10 -7.52
C ASP A 238 -25.82 -18.35 -9.00
N ALA A 239 -24.52 -18.51 -9.29
CA ALA A 239 -24.06 -18.92 -10.62
C ALA A 239 -24.63 -20.29 -11.04
N TYR A 240 -24.67 -21.26 -10.12
CA TYR A 240 -25.22 -22.58 -10.36
C TYR A 240 -26.72 -22.53 -10.72
N LYS A 241 -27.51 -21.78 -9.93
CA LYS A 241 -28.94 -21.57 -10.22
C LYS A 241 -29.14 -20.91 -11.60
N LEU A 242 -28.36 -19.87 -11.89
CA LEU A 242 -28.42 -19.12 -13.15
C LEU A 242 -28.08 -20.02 -14.36
N LEU A 243 -27.03 -20.84 -14.26
CA LEU A 243 -26.64 -21.76 -15.32
C LEU A 243 -27.66 -22.87 -15.51
N THR A 244 -28.16 -23.47 -14.43
CA THR A 244 -29.19 -24.55 -14.52
C THR A 244 -30.50 -24.08 -15.09
N SER A 245 -30.95 -22.84 -14.78
CA SER A 245 -32.13 -22.25 -15.39
C SER A 245 -32.01 -22.02 -16.89
N ASN A 246 -30.78 -21.90 -17.39
CA ASN A 246 -30.46 -21.82 -18.82
C ASN A 246 -30.10 -23.19 -19.46
N ASN A 247 -30.44 -24.30 -18.81
CA ASN A 247 -30.11 -25.67 -19.24
C ASN A 247 -28.59 -25.96 -19.35
N LEU A 248 -27.76 -25.20 -18.68
CA LEU A 248 -26.33 -25.34 -18.64
C LEU A 248 -25.92 -25.92 -17.28
N ARG A 249 -25.68 -27.23 -17.20
CA ARG A 249 -25.36 -27.87 -15.92
C ARG A 249 -23.84 -27.80 -15.66
N PRO A 250 -23.39 -27.12 -14.58
CA PRO A 250 -21.98 -27.17 -14.16
C PRO A 250 -21.60 -28.58 -13.68
N ALA A 251 -20.32 -28.95 -13.86
CA ALA A 251 -19.80 -30.26 -13.45
C ALA A 251 -19.73 -30.47 -11.93
N ILE A 252 -19.72 -29.37 -11.16
CA ILE A 252 -19.58 -29.38 -9.70
C ILE A 252 -20.88 -28.87 -9.08
N GLU A 253 -21.39 -29.57 -8.08
CA GLU A 253 -22.53 -29.10 -7.29
C GLU A 253 -22.07 -28.17 -6.16
N PRO A 254 -22.86 -27.11 -5.83
CA PRO A 254 -22.55 -26.24 -4.70
C PRO A 254 -22.52 -27.03 -3.40
N ARG A 255 -21.55 -26.76 -2.56
CA ARG A 255 -21.51 -27.34 -1.21
C ARG A 255 -22.53 -26.62 -0.32
N SER A 256 -23.23 -27.38 0.50
CA SER A 256 -24.14 -26.82 1.49
C SER A 256 -23.45 -25.83 2.42
N PRO A 257 -24.14 -24.72 2.83
CA PRO A 257 -23.60 -23.82 3.85
C PRO A 257 -23.26 -24.61 5.11
N GLY A 258 -22.00 -24.58 5.54
CA GLY A 258 -21.50 -25.36 6.70
C GLY A 258 -20.55 -26.50 6.35
N ALA A 259 -20.39 -26.88 5.08
CA ALA A 259 -19.32 -27.81 4.70
C ALA A 259 -17.94 -27.18 5.01
N LYS A 260 -17.04 -27.97 5.60
CA LYS A 260 -15.69 -27.51 5.98
C LYS A 260 -15.04 -26.78 4.81
N ARG A 261 -14.71 -25.50 5.02
CA ARG A 261 -14.02 -24.65 4.05
C ARG A 261 -12.73 -25.31 3.58
N SER A 262 -12.43 -25.19 2.29
CA SER A 262 -11.16 -25.71 1.76
C SER A 262 -9.97 -25.02 2.46
N TYR A 263 -8.82 -25.66 2.47
CA TYR A 263 -7.59 -25.12 3.07
C TYR A 263 -7.27 -23.71 2.55
N LEU A 264 -7.46 -23.47 1.25
CA LEU A 264 -7.26 -22.15 0.62
C LEU A 264 -8.26 -21.11 1.13
N GLN A 265 -9.54 -21.46 1.30
CA GLN A 265 -10.54 -20.56 1.88
C GLN A 265 -10.24 -20.21 3.35
N ARG A 266 -9.69 -21.15 4.11
CA ARG A 266 -9.21 -20.87 5.48
C ARG A 266 -8.02 -19.93 5.50
N LEU A 267 -7.09 -20.05 4.55
CA LEU A 267 -5.96 -19.13 4.42
C LEU A 267 -6.40 -17.72 4.04
N ILE A 268 -7.34 -17.57 3.09
CA ILE A 268 -7.87 -16.27 2.67
C ILE A 268 -8.65 -15.62 3.82
N GLN A 269 -9.46 -16.38 4.54
CA GLN A 269 -10.27 -15.84 5.63
C GLN A 269 -9.42 -15.51 6.87
N ASN A 270 -8.44 -16.33 7.22
CA ASN A 270 -7.47 -15.97 8.27
C ASN A 270 -6.70 -14.69 7.94
N LYS A 271 -6.39 -14.45 6.65
CA LYS A 271 -5.79 -13.17 6.22
C LYS A 271 -6.76 -12.00 6.46
N ASN A 272 -8.04 -12.15 6.13
CA ASN A 272 -9.03 -11.09 6.29
C ASN A 272 -9.39 -10.81 7.76
N ASP A 273 -9.42 -11.85 8.61
CA ASP A 273 -9.70 -11.72 10.06
C ASP A 273 -8.51 -11.09 10.83
N THR A 274 -7.31 -11.11 10.26
CA THR A 274 -6.11 -10.47 10.85
C THR A 274 -5.87 -9.04 10.36
N LEU A 275 -6.63 -8.58 9.35
CA LEU A 275 -6.55 -7.22 8.85
C LEU A 275 -7.43 -6.31 9.74
N ALA A 276 -6.80 -5.41 10.48
CA ALA A 276 -7.50 -4.34 11.17
C ALA A 276 -8.28 -3.47 10.14
N PRO A 277 -9.43 -2.89 10.53
CA PRO A 277 -10.17 -2.01 9.64
C PRO A 277 -9.28 -0.86 9.16
N PRO A 278 -9.51 -0.35 7.92
CA PRO A 278 -8.72 0.75 7.39
C PRO A 278 -8.83 1.96 8.31
N GLY A 279 -7.73 2.35 8.90
CA GLY A 279 -7.65 3.45 9.88
C GLY A 279 -6.81 3.13 11.13
N GLU A 280 -6.61 1.87 11.47
CA GLU A 280 -5.67 1.48 12.53
C GLU A 280 -4.43 0.81 11.92
N THR A 281 -3.48 1.63 11.48
CA THR A 281 -2.12 1.16 11.24
C THR A 281 -1.52 0.78 12.60
N ARG A 282 -1.55 -0.52 12.94
CA ARG A 282 -0.72 -1.03 14.03
C ARG A 282 0.72 -0.83 13.61
N LYS A 283 1.32 0.28 14.03
CA LYS A 283 2.77 0.47 13.96
C LYS A 283 3.41 -0.74 14.64
N PRO A 284 4.40 -1.39 14.02
CA PRO A 284 5.08 -2.50 14.66
C PRO A 284 5.69 -2.00 15.97
N LYS A 285 5.13 -2.45 17.09
CA LYS A 285 5.67 -2.17 18.41
C LYS A 285 7.01 -2.90 18.54
N GLY A 286 8.08 -2.19 18.72
CA GLY A 286 9.39 -2.75 19.03
C GLY A 286 10.45 -2.58 17.95
N PHE A 287 10.18 -1.82 16.91
CA PHE A 287 11.06 -1.68 15.76
C PHE A 287 12.37 -0.92 16.06
N VAL A 288 12.35 0.02 16.99
CA VAL A 288 13.51 0.85 17.33
C VAL A 288 14.65 0.04 17.96
N GLY A 289 14.34 -1.00 18.73
CA GLY A 289 15.34 -1.83 19.42
C GLY A 289 16.19 -2.72 18.51
N GLY A 290 15.61 -3.27 17.43
CA GLY A 290 16.30 -4.19 16.52
C GLY A 290 17.30 -3.51 15.56
N VAL A 291 17.04 -2.27 15.16
CA VAL A 291 17.92 -1.49 14.28
C VAL A 291 19.01 -0.76 15.07
N LEU A 292 18.75 -0.48 16.34
CA LEU A 292 19.65 0.32 17.17
C LEU A 292 20.72 -0.49 17.89
N GLY A 293 20.61 -1.82 17.97
CA GLY A 293 21.61 -2.67 18.64
C GLY A 293 21.82 -2.25 20.11
N LEU A 294 20.75 -1.92 20.83
CA LEU A 294 20.76 -1.71 22.29
C LEU A 294 20.48 -3.02 23.00
#